data_6ead60d2ede113dc743a6c5899755a6e
#
_entry.id   6ead60d2ede113dc743a6c5899755a6e
#
_cell.length_a   1.000
_cell.length_b   1.000
_cell.length_c   1.000
_cell.angle_alpha   90.00
_cell.angle_beta   90.00
_cell.angle_gamma   90.00
#
_symmetry.space_group_name_H-M   'P 1'
#
loop_
_entity.id
_entity.type
_entity.pdbx_description
1 polymer ?
#
loop_
_entity_poly.entity_id
_entity_poly.type
_entity_poly.pdbx_seq_one_letter_code
_entity_poly.pdbx_strand_id
1 'polypeptide(L)'
;AMALVDSEELSVDTEASAASLAHAGMEVDLGAVAKGFAAREAEAAIRDAGGTSAMLDLGGNVTVIGTKEDGSPWRVAVKDPRDTGSYLCVLALTDVTLSTSGGYERYFEEDGVRYHHIIDPETGYPADSGLLSVTVVSADHLLADALSTALFVAGPEEALDFWRSRDDF
;
A
#
# COMPACT_ATOMS: atom_id res chain seq x y z
N ALA A 1 -1.90 0.13 -25.23
CA ALA A 1 -1.77 -0.38 -23.85
C ALA A 1 -3.16 -0.47 -23.21
N MET A 2 -3.96 0.62 -23.17
CA MET A 2 -5.27 0.67 -22.48
C MET A 2 -6.25 -0.47 -22.86
N ALA A 3 -6.26 -0.95 -24.09
CA ALA A 3 -7.10 -2.06 -24.52
C ALA A 3 -6.76 -3.43 -23.85
N LEU A 4 -5.70 -3.48 -23.05
CA LEU A 4 -5.24 -4.65 -22.29
C LEU A 4 -5.32 -4.43 -20.77
N VAL A 5 -5.92 -3.32 -20.31
CA VAL A 5 -6.08 -2.99 -18.89
C VAL A 5 -7.52 -3.33 -18.50
N ASP A 6 -7.70 -4.49 -17.92
CA ASP A 6 -8.99 -4.95 -17.41
C ASP A 6 -8.76 -6.01 -16.33
N SER A 7 -9.13 -5.69 -15.09
CA SER A 7 -8.96 -6.61 -13.96
C SER A 7 -9.99 -7.75 -13.97
N GLU A 8 -11.13 -7.61 -14.66
CA GLU A 8 -12.15 -8.66 -14.77
C GLU A 8 -11.69 -9.81 -15.68
N GLU A 9 -10.70 -9.54 -16.53
CA GLU A 9 -10.10 -10.53 -17.43
C GLU A 9 -8.99 -11.37 -16.77
N LEU A 10 -8.72 -11.16 -15.47
CA LEU A 10 -7.89 -12.02 -14.64
C LEU A 10 -8.76 -13.10 -13.97
N SER A 11 -8.52 -14.35 -14.32
CA SER A 11 -9.14 -15.49 -13.65
C SER A 11 -8.15 -16.17 -12.70
N VAL A 12 -8.58 -16.44 -11.47
CA VAL A 12 -7.78 -17.12 -10.44
C VAL A 12 -8.52 -18.38 -10.01
N ASP A 13 -7.88 -19.53 -10.20
CA ASP A 13 -8.31 -20.84 -9.71
C ASP A 13 -7.47 -21.24 -8.50
N THR A 14 -8.01 -21.07 -7.30
CA THR A 14 -7.31 -21.39 -6.06
C THR A 14 -7.16 -22.89 -5.81
N GLU A 15 -8.06 -23.72 -6.38
CA GLU A 15 -7.98 -25.19 -6.24
C GLU A 15 -6.86 -25.75 -7.13
N ALA A 16 -6.74 -25.25 -8.34
CA ALA A 16 -5.67 -25.62 -9.27
C ALA A 16 -4.36 -24.84 -9.00
N SER A 17 -4.36 -23.85 -8.10
CA SER A 17 -3.23 -22.91 -7.90
C SER A 17 -2.78 -22.29 -9.23
N ALA A 18 -3.71 -21.83 -10.02
CA ALA A 18 -3.48 -21.29 -11.35
C ALA A 18 -4.10 -19.90 -11.51
N ALA A 19 -3.48 -19.08 -12.33
CA ALA A 19 -4.05 -17.81 -12.78
C ALA A 19 -3.91 -17.71 -14.31
N SER A 20 -4.86 -17.07 -14.95
CA SER A 20 -4.84 -16.85 -16.39
C SER A 20 -5.36 -15.46 -16.75
N LEU A 21 -4.84 -14.93 -17.84
CA LEU A 21 -5.26 -13.68 -18.45
C LEU A 21 -5.95 -13.99 -19.78
N ALA A 22 -7.06 -13.32 -20.06
CA ALA A 22 -7.90 -13.65 -21.23
C ALA A 22 -7.23 -13.29 -22.56
N HIS A 23 -6.34 -12.29 -22.59
CA HIS A 23 -5.76 -11.82 -23.84
C HIS A 23 -4.23 -11.88 -23.83
N ALA A 24 -3.65 -12.24 -24.96
CA ALA A 24 -2.21 -12.19 -25.17
C ALA A 24 -1.69 -10.73 -25.07
N GLY A 25 -0.64 -10.53 -24.29
CA GLY A 25 -0.05 -9.23 -24.03
C GLY A 25 -0.56 -8.53 -22.76
N MET A 26 -1.55 -9.10 -22.06
CA MET A 26 -1.87 -8.69 -20.69
C MET A 26 -0.75 -9.14 -19.73
N GLU A 27 -0.50 -8.34 -18.72
CA GLU A 27 0.48 -8.63 -17.66
C GLU A 27 -0.13 -8.27 -16.30
N VAL A 28 0.31 -8.98 -15.25
CA VAL A 28 -0.07 -8.66 -13.85
C VAL A 28 1.15 -8.06 -13.17
N ASP A 29 0.99 -6.86 -12.62
CA ASP A 29 1.95 -6.24 -11.72
C ASP A 29 1.44 -6.33 -10.28
N LEU A 30 2.22 -6.91 -9.39
CA LEU A 30 1.89 -7.08 -7.97
C LEU A 30 2.49 -5.97 -7.08
N GLY A 31 2.97 -4.88 -7.66
CA GLY A 31 3.64 -3.80 -6.95
C GLY A 31 2.83 -3.17 -5.81
N ALA A 32 1.51 -3.17 -5.94
CA ALA A 32 0.60 -2.62 -4.92
C ALA A 32 0.29 -3.59 -3.75
N VAL A 33 0.75 -4.86 -3.80
CA VAL A 33 0.47 -5.87 -2.76
C VAL A 33 1.70 -6.66 -2.33
N ALA A 34 2.79 -6.55 -3.07
CA ALA A 34 3.98 -7.37 -2.85
C ALA A 34 4.68 -7.06 -1.52
N LYS A 35 4.69 -5.79 -1.09
CA LYS A 35 5.28 -5.39 0.18
C LYS A 35 4.43 -5.87 1.36
N GLY A 36 3.10 -5.78 1.23
CA GLY A 36 2.17 -6.34 2.21
C GLY A 36 2.32 -7.85 2.36
N PHE A 37 2.44 -8.57 1.23
CA PHE A 37 2.73 -10.00 1.25
C PHE A 37 4.06 -10.31 1.94
N ALA A 38 5.13 -9.61 1.59
CA ALA A 38 6.45 -9.82 2.18
C ALA A 38 6.46 -9.50 3.70
N ALA A 39 5.72 -8.48 4.13
CA ALA A 39 5.56 -8.13 5.55
C ALA A 39 4.88 -9.26 6.33
N ARG A 40 3.80 -9.83 5.77
CA ARG A 40 3.08 -10.96 6.38
C ARG A 40 3.98 -12.19 6.55
N GLU A 41 4.71 -12.57 5.50
CA GLU A 41 5.61 -13.72 5.55
C GLU A 41 6.77 -13.48 6.54
N ALA A 42 7.30 -12.25 6.57
CA ALA A 42 8.35 -11.89 7.51
C ALA A 42 7.86 -11.88 8.97
N GLU A 43 6.66 -11.35 9.25
CA GLU A 43 6.06 -11.42 10.57
C GLU A 43 5.87 -12.86 11.02
N ALA A 44 5.31 -13.72 10.15
CA ALA A 44 5.12 -15.14 10.46
C ALA A 44 6.45 -15.81 10.83
N ALA A 45 7.50 -15.58 10.05
CA ALA A 45 8.83 -16.14 10.30
C ALA A 45 9.44 -15.62 11.63
N ILE A 46 9.24 -14.35 11.97
CA ILE A 46 9.71 -13.78 13.24
C ILE A 46 8.98 -14.43 14.42
N ARG A 47 7.65 -14.57 14.34
CA ARG A 47 6.85 -15.19 15.39
C ARG A 47 7.18 -16.67 15.57
N ASP A 48 7.35 -17.41 14.50
CA ASP A 48 7.77 -18.82 14.50
C ASP A 48 9.15 -19.02 15.16
N ALA A 49 10.04 -18.05 15.00
CA ALA A 49 11.33 -18.01 15.68
C ALA A 49 11.26 -17.56 17.14
N GLY A 50 10.06 -17.29 17.66
CA GLY A 50 9.83 -16.84 19.04
C GLY A 50 9.97 -15.31 19.23
N GLY A 51 10.05 -14.53 18.17
CA GLY A 51 10.09 -13.08 18.22
C GLY A 51 8.72 -12.49 18.61
N THR A 52 8.71 -11.61 19.60
CA THR A 52 7.50 -10.97 20.12
C THR A 52 7.50 -9.46 19.95
N SER A 53 8.61 -8.88 19.53
CA SER A 53 8.78 -7.44 19.36
C SER A 53 9.72 -7.18 18.18
N ALA A 54 9.22 -6.51 17.14
CA ALA A 54 10.01 -6.13 15.97
C ALA A 54 9.38 -4.96 15.21
N MET A 55 10.18 -4.28 14.41
CA MET A 55 9.75 -3.31 13.41
C MET A 55 10.38 -3.69 12.07
N LEU A 56 9.57 -3.81 11.05
CA LEU A 56 9.98 -4.04 9.66
C LEU A 56 9.70 -2.78 8.86
N ASP A 57 10.66 -2.32 8.08
CA ASP A 57 10.47 -1.26 7.08
C ASP A 57 10.80 -1.81 5.70
N LEU A 58 9.78 -1.95 4.87
CA LEU A 58 9.86 -2.46 3.49
C LEU A 58 9.64 -1.33 2.49
N GLY A 59 10.48 -0.29 2.57
CA GLY A 59 10.41 0.84 1.64
C GLY A 59 9.14 1.66 1.77
N GLY A 60 8.81 2.06 3.01
CA GLY A 60 7.65 2.88 3.35
C GLY A 60 6.42 2.10 3.82
N ASN A 61 6.42 0.76 3.70
CA ASN A 61 5.49 -0.10 4.42
C ASN A 61 6.13 -0.50 5.75
N VAL A 62 5.61 0.00 6.85
CA VAL A 62 6.13 -0.25 8.19
C VAL A 62 5.19 -1.19 8.93
N THR A 63 5.70 -2.37 9.28
CA THR A 63 4.98 -3.34 10.13
C THR A 63 5.59 -3.33 11.51
N VAL A 64 4.75 -3.26 12.54
CA VAL A 64 5.17 -3.35 13.93
C VAL A 64 4.56 -4.58 14.59
N ILE A 65 5.40 -5.33 15.29
CA ILE A 65 5.06 -6.58 15.98
C ILE A 65 5.21 -6.32 17.48
N GLY A 66 4.14 -6.58 18.23
CA GLY A 66 4.11 -6.37 19.67
C GLY A 66 4.44 -4.94 20.09
N THR A 67 5.01 -4.81 21.27
CA THR A 67 5.46 -3.54 21.86
C THR A 67 6.97 -3.51 21.97
N LYS A 68 7.55 -2.35 22.26
CA LYS A 68 8.96 -2.23 22.63
C LYS A 68 9.25 -2.97 23.94
N GLU A 69 10.53 -3.15 24.25
CA GLU A 69 11.00 -3.84 25.48
C GLU A 69 10.46 -3.21 26.78
N ASP A 70 10.20 -1.90 26.78
CA ASP A 70 9.63 -1.15 27.91
C ASP A 70 8.09 -1.25 27.99
N GLY A 71 7.46 -2.02 27.12
CA GLY A 71 6.00 -2.19 27.02
C GLY A 71 5.30 -1.03 26.28
N SER A 72 6.00 -0.01 25.82
CA SER A 72 5.39 1.09 25.07
C SER A 72 5.12 0.70 23.62
N PRO A 73 4.11 1.30 22.97
CA PRO A 73 3.84 1.08 21.56
C PRO A 73 4.97 1.63 20.69
N TRP A 74 5.08 1.10 19.48
CA TRP A 74 5.98 1.62 18.46
C TRP A 74 5.51 3.00 18.00
N ARG A 75 6.45 3.90 17.75
CA ARG A 75 6.14 5.24 17.25
C ARG A 75 6.57 5.33 15.80
N VAL A 76 5.59 5.40 14.90
CA VAL A 76 5.80 5.47 13.45
C VAL A 76 5.36 6.83 12.95
N ALA A 77 6.24 7.52 12.24
CA ALA A 77 5.98 8.83 11.69
C ALA A 77 5.40 8.72 10.27
N VAL A 78 4.37 9.51 9.97
CA VAL A 78 3.85 9.73 8.63
C VAL A 78 4.51 10.97 8.05
N LYS A 79 5.23 10.83 6.93
CA LYS A 79 5.91 11.94 6.26
C LYS A 79 4.93 12.99 5.74
N ASP A 80 5.35 14.26 5.76
CA ASP A 80 4.63 15.30 5.04
C ASP A 80 4.97 15.21 3.53
N PRO A 81 3.99 14.98 2.64
CA PRO A 81 4.24 14.89 1.21
C PRO A 81 4.67 16.23 0.57
N ARG A 82 4.49 17.35 1.26
CA ARG A 82 4.91 18.68 0.81
C ARG A 82 6.33 19.04 1.25
N ASP A 83 6.76 18.46 2.36
CA ASP A 83 8.09 18.62 2.93
C ASP A 83 8.56 17.28 3.49
N THR A 84 9.24 16.49 2.67
CA THR A 84 9.72 15.14 3.03
C THR A 84 10.77 15.13 4.17
N GLY A 85 11.22 16.29 4.60
CA GLY A 85 12.07 16.47 5.78
C GLY A 85 11.27 16.61 7.09
N SER A 86 9.94 16.69 7.01
CA SER A 86 9.04 16.83 8.16
C SER A 86 7.99 15.71 8.23
N TYR A 87 7.19 15.70 9.30
CA TYR A 87 6.17 14.70 9.54
C TYR A 87 4.80 15.35 9.78
N LEU A 88 3.75 14.78 9.20
CA LEU A 88 2.36 15.17 9.46
C LEU A 88 1.94 14.78 10.88
N CYS A 89 2.30 13.57 11.29
CA CYS A 89 1.96 13.05 12.61
C CYS A 89 2.89 11.88 12.99
N VAL A 90 2.79 11.47 14.25
CA VAL A 90 3.42 10.25 14.77
C VAL A 90 2.34 9.39 15.41
N LEU A 91 2.19 8.17 14.93
CA LEU A 91 1.21 7.20 15.42
C LEU A 91 1.87 6.26 16.43
N ALA A 92 1.12 5.91 17.47
CA ALA A 92 1.50 4.88 18.45
C ALA A 92 0.83 3.57 18.05
N LEU A 93 1.60 2.60 17.59
CA LEU A 93 1.12 1.40 16.91
C LEU A 93 1.61 0.12 17.60
N THR A 94 0.77 -0.95 17.53
CA THR A 94 1.06 -2.30 18.02
C THR A 94 0.36 -3.31 17.12
N ASP A 95 1.07 -4.32 16.64
CA ASP A 95 0.56 -5.42 15.83
C ASP A 95 -0.24 -4.96 14.58
N VAL A 96 0.30 -4.01 13.85
CA VAL A 96 -0.30 -3.47 12.62
C VAL A 96 0.75 -3.13 11.58
N THR A 97 0.29 -3.00 10.34
CA THR A 97 1.05 -2.42 9.23
C THR A 97 0.51 -1.04 8.90
N LEU A 98 1.43 -0.11 8.70
CA LEU A 98 1.20 1.21 8.12
C LEU A 98 1.78 1.20 6.71
N SER A 99 0.94 1.39 5.69
CA SER A 99 1.35 1.50 4.29
C SER A 99 1.02 2.89 3.76
N THR A 100 1.97 3.50 3.06
CA THR A 100 1.78 4.81 2.45
C THR A 100 2.05 4.75 0.95
N SER A 101 1.07 5.22 0.17
CA SER A 101 1.20 5.49 -1.26
C SER A 101 1.19 6.99 -1.51
N GLY A 102 2.08 7.47 -2.39
CA GLY A 102 2.18 8.89 -2.73
C GLY A 102 2.97 9.16 -4.00
N GLY A 103 2.57 10.20 -4.73
CA GLY A 103 3.17 10.60 -5.99
C GLY A 103 4.54 11.28 -5.86
N TYR A 104 5.06 11.46 -4.66
CA TYR A 104 6.34 12.12 -4.37
C TYR A 104 7.53 11.16 -4.22
N GLU A 105 7.29 9.85 -4.09
CA GLU A 105 8.34 8.85 -3.85
C GLU A 105 9.09 8.46 -5.14
N ARG A 106 8.36 8.21 -6.22
CA ARG A 106 8.91 7.76 -7.49
C ARG A 106 8.22 8.50 -8.64
N TYR A 107 8.90 9.46 -9.21
CA TYR A 107 8.41 10.26 -10.33
C TYR A 107 9.54 10.76 -11.21
N PHE A 108 9.19 11.22 -12.40
CA PHE A 108 10.01 12.10 -13.21
C PHE A 108 9.20 13.34 -13.60
N GLU A 109 9.87 14.38 -14.04
CA GLU A 109 9.22 15.60 -14.51
C GLU A 109 9.59 15.84 -15.97
N GLU A 110 8.60 16.16 -16.79
CA GLU A 110 8.76 16.54 -18.19
C GLU A 110 7.83 17.70 -18.50
N ASP A 111 8.36 18.78 -19.08
CA ASP A 111 7.63 20.01 -19.40
C ASP A 111 6.83 20.62 -18.24
N GLY A 112 7.33 20.48 -17.01
CA GLY A 112 6.69 20.98 -15.80
C GLY A 112 5.53 20.10 -15.28
N VAL A 113 5.31 18.94 -15.89
CA VAL A 113 4.34 17.94 -15.45
C VAL A 113 5.06 16.80 -14.73
N ARG A 114 4.52 16.40 -13.58
CA ARG A 114 5.04 15.27 -12.80
C ARG A 114 4.36 13.98 -13.20
N TYR A 115 5.16 12.98 -13.53
CA TYR A 115 4.73 11.63 -13.88
C TYR A 115 5.20 10.66 -12.81
N HIS A 116 4.31 10.25 -11.91
CA HIS A 116 4.61 9.26 -10.88
C HIS A 116 4.11 7.86 -11.27
N HIS A 117 4.54 6.85 -10.52
CA HIS A 117 4.34 5.43 -10.82
C HIS A 117 2.94 4.88 -10.49
N ILE A 118 2.08 5.63 -9.81
CA ILE A 118 0.71 5.20 -9.50
C ILE A 118 -0.18 5.62 -10.66
N ILE A 119 -0.59 4.64 -11.44
CA ILE A 119 -1.35 4.87 -12.68
C ILE A 119 -2.84 4.69 -12.42
N ASP A 120 -3.63 5.60 -12.93
CA ASP A 120 -5.06 5.48 -13.01
C ASP A 120 -5.41 4.49 -14.16
N PRO A 121 -6.10 3.37 -13.87
CA PRO A 121 -6.43 2.37 -14.87
C PRO A 121 -7.43 2.85 -15.92
N GLU A 122 -8.22 3.89 -15.64
CA GLU A 122 -9.19 4.44 -16.59
C GLU A 122 -8.51 5.32 -17.65
N THR A 123 -7.50 6.07 -17.25
CA THR A 123 -6.83 7.03 -18.14
C THR A 123 -5.50 6.52 -18.70
N GLY A 124 -4.82 5.62 -17.98
CA GLY A 124 -3.47 5.14 -18.29
C GLY A 124 -2.38 6.16 -17.99
N TYR A 125 -2.72 7.24 -17.31
CA TYR A 125 -1.79 8.28 -16.85
C TYR A 125 -1.63 8.22 -15.32
N PRO A 126 -0.63 8.90 -14.75
CA PRO A 126 -0.53 9.07 -13.31
C PRO A 126 -1.84 9.61 -12.71
N ALA A 127 -2.29 9.01 -11.62
CA ALA A 127 -3.53 9.41 -10.96
C ALA A 127 -3.43 10.86 -10.48
N ASP A 128 -4.42 11.68 -10.85
CA ASP A 128 -4.57 13.08 -10.43
C ASP A 128 -5.86 13.24 -9.63
N SER A 129 -5.93 12.55 -8.51
CA SER A 129 -7.11 12.46 -7.64
C SER A 129 -7.23 13.63 -6.65
N GLY A 130 -6.26 14.55 -6.64
CA GLY A 130 -6.17 15.64 -5.65
C GLY A 130 -5.51 15.22 -4.33
N LEU A 131 -5.16 13.94 -4.14
CA LEU A 131 -4.41 13.45 -3.00
C LEU A 131 -2.89 13.50 -3.26
N LEU A 132 -2.12 13.93 -2.26
CA LEU A 132 -0.66 13.87 -2.32
C LEU A 132 -0.12 12.54 -1.78
N SER A 133 -0.80 11.99 -0.77
CA SER A 133 -0.51 10.65 -0.22
C SER A 133 -1.73 10.09 0.48
N VAL A 134 -1.76 8.77 0.60
CA VAL A 134 -2.70 8.01 1.43
C VAL A 134 -1.91 7.08 2.32
N THR A 135 -2.20 7.11 3.62
CA THR A 135 -1.65 6.18 4.59
C THR A 135 -2.78 5.34 5.17
N VAL A 136 -2.63 4.03 5.08
CA VAL A 136 -3.56 3.05 5.64
C VAL A 136 -2.88 2.31 6.78
N VAL A 137 -3.60 2.14 7.89
CA VAL A 137 -3.17 1.33 9.04
C VAL A 137 -4.13 0.18 9.22
N SER A 138 -3.65 -1.05 9.13
CA SER A 138 -4.47 -2.26 9.29
C SER A 138 -3.66 -3.39 9.94
N ALA A 139 -4.34 -4.30 10.61
CA ALA A 139 -3.75 -5.57 11.03
C ALA A 139 -3.50 -6.53 9.85
N ASP A 140 -4.20 -6.34 8.73
CA ASP A 140 -3.96 -7.07 7.49
C ASP A 140 -2.95 -6.32 6.62
N HIS A 141 -1.76 -6.91 6.47
CA HIS A 141 -0.64 -6.32 5.73
C HIS A 141 -0.95 -6.11 4.24
N LEU A 142 -1.63 -7.09 3.61
CA LEU A 142 -1.99 -7.01 2.20
C LEU A 142 -3.07 -5.94 1.98
N LEU A 143 -4.05 -5.88 2.88
CA LEU A 143 -5.10 -4.87 2.84
C LEU A 143 -4.51 -3.46 2.96
N ALA A 144 -3.60 -3.23 3.91
CA ALA A 144 -2.95 -1.95 4.08
C ALA A 144 -2.20 -1.51 2.81
N ASP A 145 -1.43 -2.43 2.19
CA ASP A 145 -0.67 -2.14 0.96
C ASP A 145 -1.60 -1.86 -0.22
N ALA A 146 -2.56 -2.74 -0.48
CA ALA A 146 -3.52 -2.61 -1.57
C ALA A 146 -4.36 -1.31 -1.47
N LEU A 147 -4.94 -1.06 -0.28
CA LEU A 147 -5.83 0.08 -0.08
C LEU A 147 -5.08 1.42 -0.13
N SER A 148 -3.83 1.50 0.31
CA SER A 148 -3.08 2.75 0.21
C SER A 148 -2.98 3.23 -1.24
N THR A 149 -2.81 2.31 -2.19
CA THR A 149 -2.75 2.60 -3.63
C THR A 149 -4.14 2.82 -4.23
N ALA A 150 -5.09 1.94 -3.94
CA ALA A 150 -6.45 2.03 -4.49
C ALA A 150 -7.15 3.34 -4.07
N LEU A 151 -7.07 3.71 -2.79
CA LEU A 151 -7.67 4.94 -2.27
C LEU A 151 -6.95 6.20 -2.77
N PHE A 152 -5.65 6.11 -3.07
CA PHE A 152 -4.93 7.21 -3.72
C PHE A 152 -5.47 7.48 -5.11
N VAL A 153 -5.79 6.44 -5.90
CA VAL A 153 -6.39 6.56 -7.23
C VAL A 153 -7.82 7.05 -7.16
N ALA A 154 -8.63 6.48 -6.25
CA ALA A 154 -10.06 6.80 -6.09
C ALA A 154 -10.32 8.27 -5.71
N GLY A 155 -9.41 8.88 -4.96
CA GLY A 155 -9.54 10.27 -4.52
C GLY A 155 -10.25 10.43 -3.17
N PRO A 156 -10.32 11.69 -2.65
CA PRO A 156 -10.67 11.92 -1.24
C PRO A 156 -12.12 11.58 -0.89
N GLU A 157 -13.07 11.80 -1.80
CA GLU A 157 -14.50 11.57 -1.54
C GLU A 157 -14.77 10.06 -1.46
N GLU A 158 -14.37 9.31 -2.48
CA GLU A 158 -14.56 7.86 -2.53
C GLU A 158 -13.75 7.14 -1.44
N ALA A 159 -12.52 7.59 -1.18
CA ALA A 159 -11.69 7.05 -0.10
C ALA A 159 -12.37 7.22 1.27
N LEU A 160 -12.98 8.38 1.53
CA LEU A 160 -13.67 8.67 2.79
C LEU A 160 -14.94 7.83 2.94
N ASP A 161 -15.71 7.68 1.87
CA ASP A 161 -16.95 6.88 1.89
C ASP A 161 -16.62 5.39 2.03
N PHE A 162 -15.57 4.91 1.38
CA PHE A 162 -15.09 3.55 1.55
C PHE A 162 -14.62 3.29 2.98
N TRP A 163 -13.81 4.18 3.56
CA TRP A 163 -13.37 4.08 4.95
C TRP A 163 -14.54 4.04 5.93
N ARG A 164 -15.56 4.88 5.74
CA ARG A 164 -16.75 4.90 6.62
C ARG A 164 -17.59 3.63 6.55
N SER A 165 -17.48 2.87 5.46
CA SER A 165 -18.21 1.63 5.25
C SER A 165 -17.54 0.40 5.90
N ARG A 166 -16.34 0.56 6.49
CA ARG A 166 -15.49 -0.51 7.00
C ARG A 166 -14.93 -0.18 8.38
N ASP A 167 -14.46 -1.21 9.09
CA ASP A 167 -13.87 -1.14 10.43
C ASP A 167 -12.55 -1.93 10.57
N ASP A 168 -11.98 -2.38 9.46
CA ASP A 168 -10.78 -3.21 9.40
C ASP A 168 -9.49 -2.46 9.02
N PHE A 169 -9.57 -1.13 8.86
CA PHE A 169 -8.41 -0.25 8.62
C PHE A 169 -8.67 1.21 9.02
#